data_ddb9902410aed1e21ecb736989789974
#
_entry.id   ddb9902410aed1e21ecb736989789974
#
_cell.length_a   1.000
_cell.length_b   1.000
_cell.length_c   1.000
_cell.angle_alpha   90.00
_cell.angle_beta   90.00
_cell.angle_gamma   90.00
#
_symmetry.space_group_name_H-M   'P 1'
#
loop_
_entity.id
_entity.type
_entity.pdbx_description
1 polymer ?
#
loop_
_entity_poly.entity_id
_entity_poly.type
_entity_poly.pdbx_seq_one_letter_code
_entity_poly.pdbx_strand_id
1 'polypeptide(L)'
;ILDYRMIFAEKFLLFKTVAKGVALETRNLHKRVGKQKKVILNHVNCQIESNEFVAIIGGSGAGKTTLMNAMSGFDKDVQGAVFLNGINLRENFQHLKSIIGYVPQQDIIYENLTLRKMLYYTAKLKMSADTTREEIDAKIEEVLDMVELKEHENTYIRKMSGGQKKRASIAVELLADPKLFFLDEPTSGLDPGTEKNLMTILSKLSKTKDKTIIMVTH
;
A
#
# COMPACT_ATOMS: atom_id res chain seq x y z
N ILE A 1 7.21 23.12 -5.50
CA ILE A 1 7.91 22.53 -6.65
C ILE A 1 6.90 21.60 -7.31
N LEU A 2 6.45 21.93 -8.53
CA LEU A 2 5.55 21.09 -9.31
C LEU A 2 6.36 19.94 -9.88
N ASP A 3 6.05 18.70 -9.46
CA ASP A 3 6.61 17.50 -10.07
C ASP A 3 5.98 17.29 -11.45
N TYR A 4 6.80 17.42 -12.49
CA TYR A 4 6.41 17.11 -13.87
C TYR A 4 6.94 15.72 -14.21
N ARG A 5 6.07 14.83 -14.67
CA ARG A 5 6.50 13.59 -15.34
C ARG A 5 6.50 13.78 -16.85
N MET A 6 7.62 13.46 -17.47
CA MET A 6 7.76 13.42 -18.91
C MET A 6 7.19 12.09 -19.43
N ILE A 7 6.14 12.16 -20.25
CA ILE A 7 5.57 11.00 -20.96
C ILE A 7 5.97 11.12 -22.42
N PHE A 8 6.75 10.18 -22.92
CA PHE A 8 7.07 10.07 -24.34
C PHE A 8 5.91 9.37 -25.05
N ALA A 9 5.12 10.10 -25.82
CA ALA A 9 4.24 9.56 -26.84
C ALA A 9 4.91 9.76 -28.21
N GLU A 10 4.69 8.87 -29.15
CA GLU A 10 5.45 8.72 -30.41
C GLU A 10 5.72 10.01 -31.24
N LYS A 11 5.10 11.14 -30.93
CA LYS A 11 5.32 12.44 -31.61
C LYS A 11 5.27 13.68 -30.70
N PHE A 12 4.98 13.56 -29.40
CA PHE A 12 4.80 14.73 -28.52
C PHE A 12 5.37 14.49 -27.13
N LEU A 13 6.04 15.50 -26.58
CA LEU A 13 6.40 15.59 -25.17
C LEU A 13 5.20 16.16 -24.40
N LEU A 14 4.53 15.32 -23.62
CA LEU A 14 3.44 15.75 -22.75
C LEU A 14 3.98 15.95 -21.33
N PHE A 15 3.94 17.18 -20.86
CA PHE A 15 4.15 17.50 -19.45
C PHE A 15 2.80 17.40 -18.73
N LYS A 16 2.61 16.34 -17.95
CA LYS A 16 1.45 16.23 -17.08
C LYS A 16 1.88 16.62 -15.67
N THR A 17 1.23 17.63 -15.09
CA THR A 17 1.32 17.89 -13.65
C THR A 17 0.83 16.63 -12.94
N VAL A 18 1.69 16.01 -12.13
CA VAL A 18 1.27 14.91 -11.27
C VAL A 18 0.46 15.55 -10.15
N ALA A 19 -0.84 15.32 -10.12
CA ALA A 19 -1.65 15.63 -8.96
C ALA A 19 -1.00 14.95 -7.74
N LYS A 20 -0.95 15.64 -6.62
CA LYS A 20 -0.51 15.03 -5.36
C LYS A 20 -1.40 13.82 -5.09
N GLY A 21 -0.82 12.62 -5.00
CA GLY A 21 -1.55 11.37 -4.83
C GLY A 21 -1.83 10.60 -6.13
N VAL A 22 -2.44 9.43 -6.00
CA VAL A 22 -2.72 8.50 -7.10
C VAL A 22 -4.20 8.18 -7.11
N ALA A 23 -4.89 8.51 -8.20
CA ALA A 23 -6.24 8.03 -8.48
C ALA A 23 -6.18 6.62 -9.08
N LEU A 24 -7.14 5.77 -8.72
CA LEU A 24 -7.29 4.41 -9.23
C LEU A 24 -8.64 4.25 -9.92
N GLU A 25 -8.62 3.70 -11.13
CA GLU A 25 -9.84 3.33 -11.87
C GLU A 25 -9.77 1.86 -12.25
N THR A 26 -10.88 1.13 -12.08
CA THR A 26 -11.05 -0.23 -12.59
C THR A 26 -12.08 -0.27 -13.69
N ARG A 27 -11.81 -1.05 -14.75
CA ARG A 27 -12.74 -1.25 -15.86
C ARG A 27 -12.96 -2.73 -16.10
N ASN A 28 -14.22 -3.17 -15.90
CA ASN A 28 -14.70 -4.53 -16.20
C ASN A 28 -13.86 -5.63 -15.55
N LEU A 29 -13.40 -5.46 -14.28
CA LEU A 29 -12.65 -6.51 -13.62
C LEU A 29 -13.52 -7.75 -13.45
N HIS A 30 -13.09 -8.85 -14.06
CA HIS A 30 -13.78 -10.13 -14.01
C HIS A 30 -12.80 -11.24 -13.69
N LYS A 31 -13.15 -12.10 -12.73
CA LYS A 31 -12.34 -13.25 -12.35
C LYS A 31 -13.19 -14.46 -12.04
N ARG A 32 -12.75 -15.61 -12.59
CA ARG A 32 -13.27 -16.93 -12.27
C ARG A 32 -12.20 -17.77 -11.65
N VAL A 33 -12.56 -18.57 -10.65
CA VAL A 33 -11.62 -19.46 -9.94
C VAL A 33 -12.15 -20.89 -9.86
N GLY A 34 -11.20 -21.81 -9.73
CA GLY A 34 -11.47 -23.25 -9.57
C GLY A 34 -11.95 -23.98 -10.83
N LYS A 35 -12.04 -25.31 -10.75
CA LYS A 35 -12.47 -26.17 -11.87
C LYS A 35 -13.90 -25.87 -12.33
N GLN A 36 -14.76 -25.43 -11.41
CA GLN A 36 -16.16 -25.06 -11.71
C GLN A 36 -16.32 -23.62 -12.24
N LYS A 37 -15.22 -22.90 -12.45
CA LYS A 37 -15.21 -21.51 -12.96
C LYS A 37 -16.15 -20.58 -12.16
N LYS A 38 -16.16 -20.73 -10.81
CA LYS A 38 -16.96 -19.85 -9.95
C LYS A 38 -16.53 -18.38 -10.17
N VAL A 39 -17.50 -17.52 -10.47
CA VAL A 39 -17.25 -16.06 -10.62
C VAL A 39 -17.02 -15.44 -9.24
N ILE A 40 -15.88 -14.82 -9.05
CA ILE A 40 -15.51 -14.08 -7.84
C ILE A 40 -15.62 -12.56 -8.08
N LEU A 41 -15.14 -12.08 -9.22
CA LEU A 41 -15.33 -10.69 -9.65
C LEU A 41 -16.21 -10.67 -10.89
N ASN A 42 -17.26 -9.88 -10.87
CA ASN A 42 -18.23 -9.80 -11.94
C ASN A 42 -18.34 -8.40 -12.51
N HIS A 43 -17.49 -8.07 -13.49
CA HIS A 43 -17.44 -6.80 -14.21
C HIS A 43 -17.38 -5.57 -13.26
N VAL A 44 -16.46 -5.63 -12.27
CA VAL A 44 -16.33 -4.56 -11.27
C VAL A 44 -15.74 -3.31 -11.91
N ASN A 45 -16.45 -2.20 -11.78
CA ASN A 45 -16.04 -0.88 -12.19
C ASN A 45 -16.06 0.02 -10.95
N CYS A 46 -14.96 0.68 -10.65
CA CYS A 46 -14.91 1.67 -9.58
C CYS A 46 -13.87 2.75 -9.90
N GLN A 47 -14.06 3.90 -9.31
CA GLN A 47 -13.14 5.02 -9.37
C GLN A 47 -12.85 5.49 -7.95
N ILE A 48 -11.58 5.65 -7.63
CA ILE A 48 -11.07 6.12 -6.34
C ILE A 48 -10.20 7.32 -6.66
N GLU A 49 -10.55 8.45 -6.05
CA GLU A 49 -9.81 9.69 -6.27
C GLU A 49 -8.48 9.72 -5.48
N SER A 50 -7.61 10.63 -5.86
CA SER A 50 -6.35 10.85 -5.15
C SER A 50 -6.61 11.26 -3.69
N ASN A 51 -5.79 10.72 -2.77
CA ASN A 51 -5.83 11.05 -1.35
C ASN A 51 -7.10 10.59 -0.61
N GLU A 52 -7.89 9.73 -1.23
CA GLU A 52 -9.02 9.11 -0.54
C GLU A 52 -8.57 7.98 0.39
N PHE A 53 -9.34 7.80 1.47
CA PHE A 53 -9.27 6.64 2.33
C PHE A 53 -10.53 5.79 2.13
N VAL A 54 -10.38 4.67 1.45
CA VAL A 54 -11.47 3.80 1.03
C VAL A 54 -11.45 2.48 1.80
N ALA A 55 -12.59 2.08 2.35
CA ALA A 55 -12.77 0.77 2.96
C ALA A 55 -13.67 -0.12 2.09
N ILE A 56 -13.17 -1.28 1.71
CA ILE A 56 -13.93 -2.34 1.04
C ILE A 56 -14.48 -3.28 2.12
N ILE A 57 -15.80 -3.26 2.31
CA ILE A 57 -16.47 -4.01 3.37
C ILE A 57 -17.27 -5.17 2.78
N GLY A 58 -17.29 -6.30 3.47
CA GLY A 58 -18.09 -7.46 3.06
C GLY A 58 -17.77 -8.70 3.88
N GLY A 59 -18.65 -9.69 3.87
CA GLY A 59 -18.48 -10.94 4.58
C GLY A 59 -17.27 -11.76 4.12
N SER A 60 -16.90 -12.79 4.92
CA SER A 60 -15.84 -13.72 4.56
C SER A 60 -16.18 -14.43 3.24
N GLY A 61 -15.19 -14.57 2.34
CA GLY A 61 -15.38 -15.19 1.03
C GLY A 61 -16.09 -14.33 -0.01
N ALA A 62 -16.43 -13.07 0.26
CA ALA A 62 -17.05 -12.15 -0.70
C ALA A 62 -16.12 -11.71 -1.85
N GLY A 63 -14.84 -12.07 -1.82
CA GLY A 63 -13.88 -11.73 -2.89
C GLY A 63 -13.11 -10.42 -2.64
N LYS A 64 -13.15 -9.86 -1.43
CA LYS A 64 -12.48 -8.60 -1.08
C LYS A 64 -10.98 -8.61 -1.37
N THR A 65 -10.25 -9.60 -0.82
CA THR A 65 -8.80 -9.77 -1.07
C THR A 65 -8.51 -10.02 -2.55
N THR A 66 -9.39 -10.76 -3.25
CA THR A 66 -9.27 -10.97 -4.69
C THR A 66 -9.39 -9.67 -5.47
N LEU A 67 -10.35 -8.81 -5.11
CA LEU A 67 -10.52 -7.49 -5.71
C LEU A 67 -9.29 -6.61 -5.44
N MET A 68 -8.82 -6.57 -4.19
CA MET A 68 -7.64 -5.81 -3.81
C MET A 68 -6.37 -6.28 -4.54
N ASN A 69 -6.16 -7.61 -4.69
CA ASN A 69 -5.04 -8.16 -5.45
C ASN A 69 -5.14 -7.83 -6.95
N ALA A 70 -6.36 -7.77 -7.50
CA ALA A 70 -6.58 -7.31 -8.87
C ALA A 70 -6.23 -5.83 -9.03
N MET A 71 -6.69 -4.97 -8.10
CA MET A 71 -6.43 -3.53 -8.11
C MET A 71 -4.95 -3.19 -7.93
N SER A 72 -4.22 -3.95 -7.13
CA SER A 72 -2.78 -3.76 -6.89
C SER A 72 -1.88 -4.30 -8.02
N GLY A 73 -2.45 -5.05 -8.96
CA GLY A 73 -1.70 -5.69 -10.05
C GLY A 73 -0.92 -6.94 -9.65
N PHE A 74 -1.08 -7.43 -8.41
CA PHE A 74 -0.46 -8.69 -7.97
C PHE A 74 -1.14 -9.91 -8.56
N ASP A 75 -2.45 -9.82 -8.80
CA ASP A 75 -3.19 -10.86 -9.50
C ASP A 75 -3.21 -10.59 -11.00
N LYS A 76 -2.41 -11.36 -11.74
CA LYS A 76 -2.29 -11.23 -13.20
C LYS A 76 -3.39 -11.98 -13.97
N ASP A 77 -4.09 -12.90 -13.30
CA ASP A 77 -5.15 -13.74 -13.90
C ASP A 77 -6.53 -13.10 -13.66
N VAL A 78 -6.66 -11.83 -14.05
CA VAL A 78 -7.90 -11.05 -14.00
C VAL A 78 -8.14 -10.43 -15.36
N GLN A 79 -9.37 -10.54 -15.87
CA GLN A 79 -9.81 -9.82 -17.06
C GLN A 79 -10.21 -8.38 -16.71
N GLY A 80 -10.20 -7.50 -17.70
CA GLY A 80 -10.42 -6.08 -17.50
C GLY A 80 -9.12 -5.31 -17.34
N ALA A 81 -9.20 -4.08 -16.85
CA ALA A 81 -8.05 -3.21 -16.71
C ALA A 81 -8.10 -2.38 -15.42
N VAL A 82 -6.92 -2.05 -14.90
CA VAL A 82 -6.73 -1.10 -13.79
C VAL A 82 -5.87 0.04 -14.29
N PHE A 83 -6.27 1.26 -13.99
CA PHE A 83 -5.54 2.47 -14.36
C PHE A 83 -5.12 3.24 -13.11
N LEU A 84 -3.88 3.70 -13.06
CA LEU A 84 -3.36 4.61 -12.05
C LEU A 84 -3.08 5.96 -12.73
N ASN A 85 -3.80 7.01 -12.34
CA ASN A 85 -3.74 8.32 -13.01
C ASN A 85 -3.88 8.21 -14.54
N GLY A 86 -4.76 7.33 -15.02
CA GLY A 86 -5.02 7.08 -16.44
C GLY A 86 -3.99 6.20 -17.16
N ILE A 87 -2.97 5.70 -16.46
CA ILE A 87 -1.93 4.80 -17.01
C ILE A 87 -2.32 3.35 -16.70
N ASN A 88 -2.37 2.49 -17.72
CA ASN A 88 -2.69 1.07 -17.54
C ASN A 88 -1.63 0.38 -16.65
N LEU A 89 -2.07 -0.13 -15.50
CA LEU A 89 -1.18 -0.74 -14.50
C LEU A 89 -0.49 -2.00 -15.04
N ARG A 90 -1.19 -2.86 -15.76
CA ARG A 90 -0.64 -4.12 -16.27
C ARG A 90 0.49 -3.90 -17.26
N GLU A 91 0.30 -2.96 -18.18
CA GLU A 91 1.28 -2.63 -19.21
C GLU A 91 2.51 -1.92 -18.64
N ASN A 92 2.32 -1.17 -17.54
CA ASN A 92 3.36 -0.32 -16.94
C ASN A 92 3.75 -0.79 -15.53
N PHE A 93 3.50 -2.05 -15.16
CA PHE A 93 3.66 -2.54 -13.79
C PHE A 93 5.06 -2.31 -13.23
N GLN A 94 6.12 -2.53 -14.04
CA GLN A 94 7.50 -2.36 -13.59
C GLN A 94 7.83 -0.92 -13.17
N HIS A 95 7.20 0.06 -13.80
CA HIS A 95 7.39 1.49 -13.49
C HIS A 95 6.47 1.95 -12.34
N LEU A 96 5.27 1.36 -12.24
CA LEU A 96 4.26 1.78 -11.25
C LEU A 96 4.36 1.03 -9.92
N LYS A 97 4.99 -0.16 -9.87
CA LYS A 97 5.08 -0.97 -8.64
C LYS A 97 5.75 -0.23 -7.48
N SER A 98 6.66 0.70 -7.74
CA SER A 98 7.38 1.47 -6.71
C SER A 98 6.49 2.45 -5.95
N ILE A 99 5.37 2.87 -6.55
CA ILE A 99 4.40 3.77 -5.91
C ILE A 99 3.27 3.02 -5.20
N ILE A 100 3.27 1.68 -5.24
CA ILE A 100 2.28 0.82 -4.61
C ILE A 100 2.89 0.18 -3.37
N GLY A 101 2.28 0.38 -2.21
CA GLY A 101 2.54 -0.36 -0.97
C GLY A 101 1.44 -1.37 -0.71
N TYR A 102 1.80 -2.52 -0.16
CA TYR A 102 0.85 -3.60 0.13
C TYR A 102 1.16 -4.24 1.48
N VAL A 103 0.23 -4.12 2.42
CA VAL A 103 0.30 -4.78 3.73
C VAL A 103 -0.65 -5.98 3.73
N PRO A 104 -0.14 -7.21 3.75
CA PRO A 104 -0.96 -8.41 3.79
C PRO A 104 -1.62 -8.60 5.16
N GLN A 105 -2.62 -9.48 5.22
CA GLN A 105 -3.30 -9.87 6.45
C GLN A 105 -2.31 -10.43 7.49
N GLN A 106 -1.41 -11.34 7.05
CA GLN A 106 -0.33 -11.85 7.88
C GLN A 106 0.90 -10.93 7.78
N ASP A 107 1.39 -10.48 8.93
CA ASP A 107 2.55 -9.59 8.98
C ASP A 107 3.82 -10.29 8.51
N ILE A 108 4.50 -9.69 7.53
CA ILE A 108 5.80 -10.14 7.05
C ILE A 108 6.89 -9.35 7.79
N ILE A 109 7.24 -9.82 8.99
CA ILE A 109 8.20 -9.16 9.88
C ILE A 109 9.23 -10.15 10.45
N TYR A 110 10.43 -9.67 10.72
CA TYR A 110 11.54 -10.48 11.23
C TYR A 110 11.60 -10.41 12.75
N GLU A 111 11.02 -11.38 13.44
CA GLU A 111 10.83 -11.37 14.90
C GLU A 111 12.12 -11.31 15.72
N ASN A 112 13.23 -11.77 15.17
CA ASN A 112 14.55 -11.79 15.84
C ASN A 112 15.34 -10.50 15.68
N LEU A 113 14.80 -9.49 15.03
CA LEU A 113 15.40 -8.16 14.91
C LEU A 113 14.71 -7.17 15.83
N THR A 114 15.44 -6.10 16.21
CA THR A 114 14.77 -4.90 16.75
C THR A 114 14.06 -4.16 15.63
N LEU A 115 13.05 -3.36 15.97
CA LEU A 115 12.27 -2.61 14.97
C LEU A 115 13.20 -1.75 14.09
N ARG A 116 14.12 -0.99 14.69
CA ARG A 116 15.07 -0.16 13.94
C ARG A 116 15.95 -0.96 12.98
N LYS A 117 16.48 -2.11 13.43
CA LYS A 117 17.29 -2.98 12.55
C LYS A 117 16.48 -3.55 11.40
N MET A 118 15.24 -3.98 11.66
CA MET A 118 14.34 -4.47 10.61
C MET A 118 14.09 -3.38 9.58
N LEU A 119 13.73 -2.17 10.01
CA LEU A 119 13.50 -1.03 9.11
C LEU A 119 14.76 -0.68 8.32
N TYR A 120 15.93 -0.67 8.95
CA TYR A 120 17.21 -0.36 8.29
C TYR A 120 17.52 -1.35 7.16
N TYR A 121 17.43 -2.66 7.43
CA TYR A 121 17.70 -3.67 6.39
C TYR A 121 16.64 -3.63 5.27
N THR A 122 15.39 -3.36 5.63
CA THR A 122 14.32 -3.22 4.63
C THR A 122 14.51 -1.95 3.78
N ALA A 123 14.91 -0.83 4.38
CA ALA A 123 15.23 0.39 3.65
C ALA A 123 16.33 0.14 2.61
N LYS A 124 17.40 -0.57 2.97
CA LYS A 124 18.46 -0.95 2.04
C LYS A 124 17.99 -1.80 0.84
N LEU A 125 16.88 -2.53 0.98
CA LEU A 125 16.31 -3.33 -0.11
C LEU A 125 15.28 -2.56 -0.95
N LYS A 126 14.58 -1.59 -0.35
CA LYS A 126 13.47 -0.85 -0.99
C LYS A 126 13.86 0.52 -1.54
N MET A 127 14.85 1.17 -0.95
CA MET A 127 15.34 2.49 -1.39
C MET A 127 16.39 2.35 -2.50
N SER A 128 16.73 3.45 -3.15
CA SER A 128 17.75 3.48 -4.19
C SER A 128 19.13 3.05 -3.67
N ALA A 129 19.93 2.40 -4.50
CA ALA A 129 21.25 1.89 -4.10
C ALA A 129 22.25 2.98 -3.72
N ASP A 130 22.04 4.21 -4.19
CA ASP A 130 22.82 5.40 -3.91
C ASP A 130 22.37 6.16 -2.66
N THR A 131 21.30 5.70 -1.98
CA THR A 131 20.80 6.32 -0.74
C THR A 131 21.83 6.19 0.37
N THR A 132 22.21 7.32 0.94
CA THR A 132 23.20 7.37 2.03
C THR A 132 22.63 6.79 3.33
N ARG A 133 23.52 6.51 4.28
CA ARG A 133 23.09 6.02 5.59
C ARG A 133 22.26 7.06 6.34
N GLU A 134 22.67 8.31 6.25
CA GLU A 134 22.00 9.45 6.88
C GLU A 134 20.56 9.63 6.35
N GLU A 135 20.37 9.47 5.04
CA GLU A 135 19.03 9.51 4.41
C GLU A 135 18.16 8.32 4.84
N ILE A 136 18.75 7.12 4.97
CA ILE A 136 18.04 5.94 5.50
C ILE A 136 17.62 6.17 6.95
N ASP A 137 18.53 6.67 7.78
CA ASP A 137 18.25 6.93 9.20
C ASP A 137 17.16 8.01 9.33
N ALA A 138 17.24 9.09 8.55
CA ALA A 138 16.21 10.14 8.53
C ALA A 138 14.84 9.60 8.10
N LYS A 139 14.80 8.72 7.08
CA LYS A 139 13.56 8.08 6.64
C LYS A 139 12.97 7.14 7.68
N ILE A 140 13.80 6.41 8.41
CA ILE A 140 13.36 5.55 9.51
C ILE A 140 12.73 6.40 10.63
N GLU A 141 13.37 7.50 11.02
CA GLU A 141 12.81 8.41 12.02
C GLU A 141 11.42 8.94 11.58
N GLU A 142 11.32 9.44 10.34
CA GLU A 142 10.05 9.91 9.78
C GLU A 142 8.96 8.82 9.85
N VAL A 143 9.28 7.60 9.44
CA VAL A 143 8.33 6.49 9.40
C VAL A 143 7.94 6.06 10.81
N LEU A 144 8.89 5.99 11.76
CA LEU A 144 8.60 5.65 13.16
C LEU A 144 7.64 6.66 13.81
N ASP A 145 7.83 7.95 13.52
CA ASP A 145 6.92 9.01 13.99
C ASP A 145 5.52 8.85 13.35
N MET A 146 5.44 8.55 12.03
CA MET A 146 4.16 8.35 11.34
C MET A 146 3.31 7.22 11.94
N VAL A 147 3.95 6.12 12.35
CA VAL A 147 3.27 4.95 12.92
C VAL A 147 3.25 4.93 14.45
N GLU A 148 3.73 5.99 15.10
CA GLU A 148 3.78 6.14 16.57
C GLU A 148 4.52 4.98 17.26
N LEU A 149 5.70 4.61 16.76
CA LEU A 149 6.54 3.52 17.27
C LEU A 149 7.96 3.95 17.67
N LYS A 150 8.24 5.26 17.75
CA LYS A 150 9.58 5.76 18.05
C LYS A 150 10.14 5.26 19.38
N GLU A 151 9.33 5.23 20.42
CA GLU A 151 9.73 4.71 21.74
C GLU A 151 10.04 3.20 21.73
N HIS A 152 9.60 2.50 20.72
CA HIS A 152 9.78 1.04 20.55
C HIS A 152 10.88 0.66 19.55
N GLU A 153 11.65 1.61 19.02
CA GLU A 153 12.62 1.36 17.95
C GLU A 153 13.67 0.29 18.30
N ASN A 154 14.07 0.22 19.57
CA ASN A 154 15.04 -0.75 20.07
C ASN A 154 14.40 -2.03 20.62
N THR A 155 13.06 -2.14 20.56
CA THR A 155 12.32 -3.32 21.01
C THR A 155 12.42 -4.43 19.96
N TYR A 156 12.72 -5.66 20.39
CA TYR A 156 12.65 -6.84 19.52
C TYR A 156 11.21 -7.05 19.04
N ILE A 157 11.02 -7.32 17.74
CA ILE A 157 9.69 -7.52 17.14
C ILE A 157 8.89 -8.60 17.85
N ARG A 158 9.53 -9.70 18.27
CA ARG A 158 8.86 -10.79 19.04
C ARG A 158 8.27 -10.33 20.36
N LYS A 159 8.75 -9.22 20.94
CA LYS A 159 8.26 -8.66 22.20
C LYS A 159 7.16 -7.59 22.02
N MET A 160 6.86 -7.23 20.80
CA MET A 160 5.85 -6.23 20.47
C MET A 160 4.44 -6.82 20.56
N SER A 161 3.46 -6.00 20.96
CA SER A 161 2.04 -6.36 20.90
C SER A 161 1.56 -6.55 19.46
N GLY A 162 0.40 -7.20 19.26
CA GLY A 162 -0.20 -7.40 17.94
C GLY A 162 -0.37 -6.08 17.18
N GLY A 163 -0.90 -5.05 17.83
CA GLY A 163 -1.06 -3.73 17.22
C GLY A 163 0.26 -3.03 16.90
N GLN A 164 1.28 -3.20 17.74
CA GLN A 164 2.62 -2.70 17.44
C GLN A 164 3.25 -3.44 16.25
N LYS A 165 3.09 -4.77 16.15
CA LYS A 165 3.53 -5.57 15.00
C LYS A 165 2.83 -5.13 13.72
N LYS A 166 1.51 -4.90 13.76
CA LYS A 166 0.76 -4.40 12.59
C LYS A 166 1.26 -3.02 12.16
N ARG A 167 1.51 -2.08 13.09
CA ARG A 167 2.09 -0.78 12.77
C ARG A 167 3.52 -0.89 12.25
N ALA A 168 4.31 -1.84 12.75
CA ALA A 168 5.65 -2.13 12.22
C ALA A 168 5.60 -2.68 10.79
N SER A 169 4.62 -3.53 10.46
CA SER A 169 4.39 -4.00 9.09
C SER A 169 4.03 -2.85 8.13
N ILE A 170 3.20 -1.90 8.58
CA ILE A 170 2.89 -0.67 7.83
C ILE A 170 4.15 0.18 7.65
N ALA A 171 4.97 0.34 8.69
CA ALA A 171 6.22 1.09 8.64
C ALA A 171 7.18 0.56 7.57
N VAL A 172 7.30 -0.77 7.44
CA VAL A 172 8.09 -1.44 6.40
C VAL A 172 7.67 -1.00 4.99
N GLU A 173 6.38 -0.87 4.73
CA GLU A 173 5.89 -0.43 3.43
C GLU A 173 6.08 1.07 3.21
N LEU A 174 5.98 1.90 4.26
CA LEU A 174 6.16 3.35 4.18
C LEU A 174 7.59 3.79 3.85
N LEU A 175 8.59 2.94 4.06
CA LEU A 175 9.98 3.24 3.71
C LEU A 175 10.17 3.58 2.22
N ALA A 176 9.40 2.94 1.33
CA ALA A 176 9.42 3.21 -0.11
C ALA A 176 8.59 4.44 -0.52
N ASP A 177 7.99 5.15 0.45
CA ASP A 177 7.07 6.28 0.22
C ASP A 177 5.96 5.99 -0.83
N PRO A 178 5.19 4.90 -0.69
CA PRO A 178 4.14 4.58 -1.65
C PRO A 178 3.10 5.70 -1.69
N LYS A 179 2.52 5.94 -2.89
CA LYS A 179 1.43 6.91 -3.08
C LYS A 179 0.05 6.24 -3.09
N LEU A 180 0.00 4.95 -3.40
CA LEU A 180 -1.18 4.11 -3.32
C LEU A 180 -0.90 2.95 -2.35
N PHE A 181 -1.75 2.77 -1.35
CA PHE A 181 -1.48 1.89 -0.22
C PHE A 181 -2.64 0.92 0.00
N PHE A 182 -2.36 -0.35 -0.15
CA PHE A 182 -3.32 -1.42 0.07
C PHE A 182 -3.08 -2.11 1.42
N LEU A 183 -4.16 -2.33 2.19
CA LEU A 183 -4.11 -3.02 3.48
C LEU A 183 -5.18 -4.11 3.56
N ASP A 184 -4.74 -5.35 3.72
CA ASP A 184 -5.63 -6.50 3.85
C ASP A 184 -5.92 -6.78 5.33
N GLU A 185 -7.14 -6.52 5.76
CA GLU A 185 -7.64 -6.69 7.12
C GLU A 185 -6.68 -6.17 8.22
N PRO A 186 -6.23 -4.89 8.14
CA PRO A 186 -5.19 -4.37 9.02
C PRO A 186 -5.61 -4.32 10.49
N THR A 187 -6.91 -4.37 10.79
CA THR A 187 -7.45 -4.30 12.15
C THR A 187 -7.85 -5.68 12.70
N SER A 188 -7.71 -6.73 11.89
CA SER A 188 -8.10 -8.10 12.31
C SER A 188 -7.34 -8.55 13.56
N GLY A 189 -8.08 -9.02 14.58
CA GLY A 189 -7.51 -9.50 15.83
C GLY A 189 -6.99 -8.43 16.79
N LEU A 190 -7.22 -7.15 16.51
CA LEU A 190 -6.88 -6.05 17.40
C LEU A 190 -8.05 -5.76 18.38
N ASP A 191 -7.71 -5.26 19.56
CA ASP A 191 -8.71 -4.71 20.48
C ASP A 191 -9.24 -3.35 19.94
N PRO A 192 -10.44 -2.92 20.37
CA PRO A 192 -11.08 -1.71 19.83
C PRO A 192 -10.26 -0.42 19.99
N GLY A 193 -9.46 -0.31 21.06
CA GLY A 193 -8.61 0.86 21.29
C GLY A 193 -7.46 0.93 20.32
N THR A 194 -6.79 -0.19 20.10
CA THR A 194 -5.70 -0.34 19.13
C THR A 194 -6.19 -0.17 17.69
N GLU A 195 -7.38 -0.73 17.38
CA GLU A 195 -8.02 -0.54 16.07
C GLU A 195 -8.28 0.95 15.80
N LYS A 196 -8.92 1.66 16.74
CA LYS A 196 -9.19 3.10 16.62
C LYS A 196 -7.92 3.91 16.40
N ASN A 197 -6.84 3.59 17.12
CA ASN A 197 -5.55 4.25 16.95
C ASN A 197 -4.99 4.00 15.53
N LEU A 198 -4.98 2.76 15.06
CA LEU A 198 -4.52 2.41 13.72
C LEU A 198 -5.31 3.16 12.64
N MET A 199 -6.65 3.20 12.76
CA MET A 199 -7.51 3.95 11.82
C MET A 199 -7.19 5.45 11.83
N THR A 200 -6.87 6.00 12.99
CA THR A 200 -6.45 7.41 13.12
C THR A 200 -5.12 7.68 12.38
N ILE A 201 -4.14 6.79 12.53
CA ILE A 201 -2.87 6.87 11.82
C ILE A 201 -3.08 6.80 10.30
N LEU A 202 -3.86 5.84 9.81
CA LEU A 202 -4.16 5.68 8.38
C LEU A 202 -4.90 6.91 7.81
N SER A 203 -5.86 7.45 8.56
CA SER A 203 -6.57 8.67 8.16
C SER A 203 -5.63 9.88 8.09
N LYS A 204 -4.68 10.03 9.02
CA LYS A 204 -3.65 11.08 8.94
C LYS A 204 -2.76 10.89 7.71
N LEU A 205 -2.31 9.67 7.43
CA LEU A 205 -1.47 9.37 6.25
C LEU A 205 -2.15 9.76 4.94
N SER A 206 -3.44 9.49 4.79
CA SER A 206 -4.22 9.88 3.62
C SER A 206 -4.28 11.41 3.47
N LYS A 207 -4.62 12.13 4.54
CA LYS A 207 -4.87 13.57 4.49
C LYS A 207 -3.62 14.44 4.43
N THR A 208 -2.55 14.05 5.16
CA THR A 208 -1.37 14.91 5.35
C THR A 208 -0.16 14.50 4.51
N LYS A 209 -0.12 13.30 3.99
CA LYS A 209 1.02 12.74 3.25
C LYS A 209 0.68 12.39 1.80
N ASP A 210 -0.44 12.90 1.28
CA ASP A 210 -0.88 12.70 -0.11
C ASP A 210 -0.90 11.22 -0.54
N LYS A 211 -1.45 10.35 0.32
CA LYS A 211 -1.55 8.91 0.05
C LYS A 211 -3.00 8.49 -0.18
N THR A 212 -3.24 7.77 -1.26
CA THR A 212 -4.51 7.07 -1.47
C THR A 212 -4.43 5.72 -0.75
N ILE A 213 -5.39 5.45 0.13
CA ILE A 213 -5.40 4.26 0.98
C ILE A 213 -6.64 3.44 0.68
N ILE A 214 -6.44 2.16 0.39
CA ILE A 214 -7.51 1.18 0.16
C ILE A 214 -7.33 0.05 1.15
N MET A 215 -8.29 -0.14 2.04
CA MET A 215 -8.27 -1.25 2.99
C MET A 215 -9.45 -2.19 2.78
N VAL A 216 -9.22 -3.44 3.11
CA VAL A 216 -10.26 -4.46 3.19
C VAL A 216 -10.56 -4.74 4.67
N THR A 217 -11.83 -4.82 5.01
CA THR A 217 -12.28 -5.14 6.38
C THR A 217 -13.60 -5.91 6.37
N HIS A 218 -14.00 -6.39 7.53
CA HIS A 218 -15.29 -7.09 7.79
C HIS A 218 -16.36 -6.13 8.23
#